data_5b250ac0b96ee1a54b5e70e7f87a8bd8
#
_entry.id   5b250ac0b96ee1a54b5e70e7f87a8bd8
#
_cell.length_a   1.000
_cell.length_b   1.000
_cell.length_c   1.000
_cell.angle_alpha   90.00
_cell.angle_beta   90.00
_cell.angle_gamma   90.00
#
_symmetry.space_group_name_H-M   'P 1'
#
loop_
_entity.id
_entity.type
_entity.pdbx_description
1 polymer ?
#
loop_
_entity_poly.entity_id
_entity_poly.type
_entity_poly.pdbx_seq_one_letter_code
_entity_poly.pdbx_strand_id
1 'polypeptide(L)'
;LSLPQPDPGVLRKAQRGDERAFSIIVRAYQVPVFNYVLRLVGERSLAEDLTQEVFLRVYQGLPRFSLRSKFTTWLFQVTKNRVLDELRAVERRPRAVVDLDDVPALEVLDAPFERLEAIDAVWRAVEALNVDLKSALLLRDVVGLSYTEIADALEITLATVKWRIYKAREDVQLALAREGITFYAASEPDAVVTPAV
;
A
#
# COMPACT_ATOMS: atom_id res chain seq x y z
N LEU A 1 12.85 -3.42 0.45
CA LEU A 1 12.81 -4.17 -0.83
C LEU A 1 11.81 -3.48 -1.74
N SER A 2 12.28 -2.85 -2.84
CA SER A 2 11.39 -2.22 -3.83
C SER A 2 10.83 -3.30 -4.77
N LEU A 3 9.54 -3.20 -5.13
CA LEU A 3 8.94 -4.08 -6.13
C LEU A 3 9.67 -3.92 -7.48
N PRO A 4 10.06 -5.03 -8.13
CA PRO A 4 10.72 -4.96 -9.42
C PRO A 4 9.79 -4.40 -10.49
N GLN A 5 10.33 -3.70 -11.48
CA GLN A 5 9.58 -3.30 -12.66
C GLN A 5 9.34 -4.52 -13.57
N PRO A 6 8.23 -4.58 -14.32
CA PRO A 6 8.02 -5.64 -15.30
C PRO A 6 9.07 -5.52 -16.43
N ASP A 7 9.40 -6.68 -17.02
CA ASP A 7 10.25 -6.69 -18.21
C ASP A 7 9.65 -5.76 -19.29
N PRO A 8 10.45 -4.86 -19.90
CA PRO A 8 9.95 -3.92 -20.89
C PRO A 8 9.34 -4.59 -22.13
N GLY A 9 9.80 -5.80 -22.48
CA GLY A 9 9.24 -6.58 -23.59
C GLY A 9 7.88 -7.15 -23.23
N VAL A 10 7.72 -7.67 -22.01
CA VAL A 10 6.43 -8.15 -21.49
C VAL A 10 5.44 -6.99 -21.42
N LEU A 11 5.87 -5.85 -20.89
CA LEU A 11 5.01 -4.66 -20.78
C LEU A 11 4.50 -4.18 -22.15
N ARG A 12 5.39 -4.07 -23.14
CA ARG A 12 5.03 -3.68 -24.53
C ARG A 12 4.08 -4.68 -25.20
N LYS A 13 4.26 -5.99 -24.96
CA LYS A 13 3.33 -7.00 -25.49
C LYS A 13 1.96 -6.87 -24.86
N ALA A 14 1.90 -6.74 -23.53
CA ALA A 14 0.66 -6.53 -22.81
C ALA A 14 -0.08 -5.26 -23.26
N GLN A 15 0.64 -4.15 -23.53
CA GLN A 15 0.08 -2.92 -24.10
C GLN A 15 -0.59 -3.11 -25.47
N ARG A 16 -0.14 -4.11 -26.25
CA ARG A 16 -0.72 -4.47 -27.54
C ARG A 16 -1.86 -5.50 -27.44
N GLY A 17 -2.28 -5.85 -26.21
CA GLY A 17 -3.37 -6.77 -25.95
C GLY A 17 -2.95 -8.23 -25.86
N ASP A 18 -1.67 -8.54 -25.70
CA ASP A 18 -1.21 -9.93 -25.46
C ASP A 18 -1.61 -10.35 -24.05
N GLU A 19 -2.62 -11.23 -23.97
CA GLU A 19 -3.18 -11.74 -22.70
C GLU A 19 -2.16 -12.56 -21.90
N ARG A 20 -1.26 -13.27 -22.57
CA ARG A 20 -0.21 -14.06 -21.89
C ARG A 20 0.79 -13.13 -21.21
N ALA A 21 1.20 -12.07 -21.89
CA ALA A 21 2.06 -11.05 -21.32
C ALA A 21 1.38 -10.33 -20.16
N PHE A 22 0.08 -10.02 -20.27
CA PHE A 22 -0.68 -9.43 -19.17
C PHE A 22 -0.80 -10.38 -17.97
N SER A 23 -1.03 -11.68 -18.20
CA SER A 23 -1.05 -12.70 -17.13
C SER A 23 0.26 -12.77 -16.35
N ILE A 24 1.41 -12.54 -16.99
CA ILE A 24 2.71 -12.48 -16.30
C ILE A 24 2.72 -11.25 -15.35
N ILE A 25 2.22 -10.11 -15.80
CA ILE A 25 2.11 -8.90 -14.97
C ILE A 25 1.17 -9.16 -13.77
N VAL A 26 -0.01 -9.72 -14.00
CA VAL A 26 -0.95 -10.05 -12.92
C VAL A 26 -0.29 -10.93 -11.86
N ARG A 27 0.35 -12.03 -12.28
CA ARG A 27 1.03 -12.96 -11.35
C ARG A 27 2.12 -12.29 -10.53
N ALA A 28 2.85 -11.34 -11.11
CA ALA A 28 3.92 -10.62 -10.41
C ALA A 28 3.41 -9.64 -9.36
N TYR A 29 2.22 -9.04 -9.58
CA TYR A 29 1.75 -7.92 -8.77
C TYR A 29 0.47 -8.18 -7.97
N GLN A 30 -0.26 -9.30 -8.21
CA GLN A 30 -1.53 -9.56 -7.54
C GLN A 30 -1.39 -9.61 -6.01
N VAL A 31 -0.35 -10.26 -5.48
CA VAL A 31 -0.16 -10.38 -4.02
C VAL A 31 0.19 -9.02 -3.39
N PRO A 32 1.17 -8.24 -3.90
CA PRO A 32 1.43 -6.90 -3.39
C PRO A 32 0.22 -5.96 -3.46
N VAL A 33 -0.55 -6.00 -4.56
CA VAL A 33 -1.77 -5.18 -4.71
C VAL A 33 -2.83 -5.63 -3.71
N PHE A 34 -3.11 -6.92 -3.62
CA PHE A 34 -4.08 -7.49 -2.67
C PHE A 34 -3.73 -7.12 -1.22
N ASN A 35 -2.47 -7.30 -0.81
CA ASN A 35 -2.04 -6.96 0.55
C ASN A 35 -2.21 -5.46 0.84
N TYR A 36 -1.88 -4.59 -0.11
CA TYR A 36 -2.10 -3.15 0.04
C TYR A 36 -3.59 -2.82 0.17
N VAL A 37 -4.44 -3.38 -0.69
CA VAL A 37 -5.89 -3.18 -0.65
C VAL A 37 -6.46 -3.69 0.65
N LEU A 38 -6.14 -4.94 1.05
CA LEU A 38 -6.62 -5.57 2.28
C LEU A 38 -6.32 -4.71 3.52
N ARG A 39 -5.10 -4.17 3.61
CA ARG A 39 -4.71 -3.29 4.73
C ARG A 39 -5.44 -1.94 4.71
N LEU A 40 -5.92 -1.48 3.57
CA LEU A 40 -6.71 -0.25 3.50
C LEU A 40 -8.18 -0.47 3.85
N VAL A 41 -8.79 -1.57 3.38
CA VAL A 41 -10.24 -1.81 3.54
C VAL A 41 -10.58 -2.65 4.77
N GLY A 42 -9.65 -3.50 5.26
CA GLY A 42 -9.84 -4.33 6.45
C GLY A 42 -10.70 -5.57 6.24
N GLU A 43 -11.30 -5.78 5.07
CA GLU A 43 -12.21 -6.89 4.77
C GLU A 43 -11.70 -7.68 3.57
N ARG A 44 -11.53 -9.01 3.74
CA ARG A 44 -10.91 -9.89 2.75
C ARG A 44 -11.71 -10.01 1.45
N SER A 45 -13.02 -10.22 1.56
CA SER A 45 -13.88 -10.38 0.38
C SER A 45 -13.88 -9.12 -0.47
N LEU A 46 -14.03 -7.96 0.16
CA LEU A 46 -13.94 -6.67 -0.49
C LEU A 46 -12.55 -6.44 -1.13
N ALA A 47 -11.48 -6.85 -0.46
CA ALA A 47 -10.13 -6.73 -0.99
C ALA A 47 -9.90 -7.61 -2.23
N GLU A 48 -10.47 -8.83 -2.26
CA GLU A 48 -10.42 -9.72 -3.42
C GLU A 48 -11.15 -9.09 -4.62
N ASP A 49 -12.36 -8.59 -4.42
CA ASP A 49 -13.17 -7.92 -5.46
C ASP A 49 -12.47 -6.67 -6.00
N LEU A 50 -11.99 -5.80 -5.11
CA LEU A 50 -11.27 -4.59 -5.50
C LEU A 50 -9.98 -4.89 -6.25
N THR A 51 -9.26 -5.95 -5.85
CA THR A 51 -8.03 -6.38 -6.55
C THR A 51 -8.34 -6.82 -7.98
N GLN A 52 -9.41 -7.57 -8.19
CA GLN A 52 -9.85 -7.96 -9.54
C GLN A 52 -10.21 -6.73 -10.37
N GLU A 53 -11.00 -5.81 -9.82
CA GLU A 53 -11.37 -4.57 -10.50
C GLU A 53 -10.15 -3.69 -10.84
N VAL A 54 -9.16 -3.62 -9.95
CA VAL A 54 -7.89 -2.93 -10.21
C VAL A 54 -7.21 -3.50 -11.44
N PHE A 55 -7.06 -4.82 -11.54
CA PHE A 55 -6.41 -5.43 -12.71
C PHE A 55 -7.24 -5.29 -13.99
N LEU A 56 -8.56 -5.25 -13.91
CA LEU A 56 -9.41 -4.90 -15.06
C LEU A 56 -9.15 -3.46 -15.52
N ARG A 57 -9.09 -2.49 -14.61
CA ARG A 57 -8.76 -1.10 -14.94
C ARG A 57 -7.34 -0.96 -15.49
N VAL A 58 -6.39 -1.71 -14.93
CA VAL A 58 -5.01 -1.77 -15.43
C VAL A 58 -4.99 -2.31 -16.86
N TYR A 59 -5.69 -3.40 -17.16
CA TYR A 59 -5.78 -3.95 -18.51
C TYR A 59 -6.34 -2.94 -19.52
N GLN A 60 -7.43 -2.26 -19.16
CA GLN A 60 -8.06 -1.24 -19.99
C GLN A 60 -7.21 0.01 -20.18
N GLY A 61 -6.46 0.41 -19.15
CA GLY A 61 -5.61 1.59 -19.17
C GLY A 61 -4.23 1.38 -19.79
N LEU A 62 -3.75 0.12 -19.81
CA LEU A 62 -2.40 -0.23 -20.21
C LEU A 62 -2.02 0.23 -21.65
N PRO A 63 -2.90 0.19 -22.65
CA PRO A 63 -2.58 0.70 -23.98
C PRO A 63 -2.23 2.19 -24.01
N ARG A 64 -2.74 2.97 -23.04
CA ARG A 64 -2.51 4.41 -22.90
C ARG A 64 -1.41 4.74 -21.88
N PHE A 65 -0.90 3.74 -21.16
CA PHE A 65 0.15 3.95 -20.16
C PHE A 65 1.42 4.49 -20.82
N SER A 66 1.90 5.63 -20.32
CA SER A 66 3.14 6.23 -20.80
C SER A 66 4.34 5.56 -20.13
N LEU A 67 5.25 5.03 -20.92
CA LEU A 67 6.53 4.46 -20.43
C LEU A 67 7.49 5.52 -19.81
N ARG A 68 7.06 6.78 -19.68
CA ARG A 68 7.81 7.84 -18.99
C ARG A 68 7.77 7.73 -17.48
N SER A 69 6.76 7.04 -16.92
CA SER A 69 6.64 6.74 -15.49
C SER A 69 6.91 5.27 -15.23
N LYS A 70 7.25 4.93 -13.99
CA LYS A 70 7.41 3.53 -13.60
C LYS A 70 6.04 2.85 -13.57
N PHE A 71 5.99 1.61 -14.06
CA PHE A 71 4.75 0.83 -14.08
C PHE A 71 4.19 0.64 -12.67
N THR A 72 5.03 0.34 -11.68
CA THR A 72 4.62 0.16 -10.29
C THR A 72 3.95 1.43 -9.73
N THR A 73 4.50 2.60 -9.99
CA THR A 73 3.91 3.88 -9.57
C THR A 73 2.49 4.05 -10.14
N TRP A 74 2.33 3.83 -11.44
CA TRP A 74 1.03 3.91 -12.10
C TRP A 74 0.05 2.83 -11.61
N LEU A 75 0.51 1.59 -11.40
CA LEU A 75 -0.30 0.51 -10.85
C LEU A 75 -0.88 0.89 -9.48
N PHE A 76 -0.04 1.39 -8.57
CA PHE A 76 -0.50 1.79 -7.24
C PHE A 76 -1.32 3.09 -7.24
N GLN A 77 -1.15 3.97 -8.21
CA GLN A 77 -2.06 5.09 -8.45
C GLN A 77 -3.47 4.58 -8.82
N VAL A 78 -3.57 3.65 -9.79
CA VAL A 78 -4.86 3.01 -10.16
C VAL A 78 -5.49 2.31 -8.96
N THR A 79 -4.67 1.56 -8.19
CA THR A 79 -5.11 0.83 -7.00
C THR A 79 -5.66 1.78 -5.94
N LYS A 80 -4.90 2.80 -5.56
CA LYS A 80 -5.30 3.80 -4.57
C LYS A 80 -6.60 4.49 -4.98
N ASN A 81 -6.71 4.91 -6.23
CA ASN A 81 -7.89 5.61 -6.71
C ASN A 81 -9.14 4.72 -6.58
N ARG A 82 -9.04 3.44 -6.97
CA ARG A 82 -10.19 2.51 -6.85
C ARG A 82 -10.59 2.28 -5.38
N VAL A 83 -9.61 2.07 -4.51
CA VAL A 83 -9.88 1.86 -3.07
C VAL A 83 -10.53 3.10 -2.44
N LEU A 84 -10.01 4.30 -2.73
CA LEU A 84 -10.60 5.53 -2.19
C LEU A 84 -12.02 5.79 -2.71
N ASP A 85 -12.31 5.44 -3.97
CA ASP A 85 -13.66 5.52 -4.52
C ASP A 85 -14.62 4.62 -3.74
N GLU A 86 -14.19 3.40 -3.39
CA GLU A 86 -15.00 2.46 -2.60
C GLU A 86 -15.21 2.96 -1.16
N LEU A 87 -14.14 3.37 -0.48
CA LEU A 87 -14.24 3.87 0.90
C LEU A 87 -15.20 5.05 0.97
N ARG A 88 -15.14 5.98 0.02
CA ARG A 88 -16.10 7.10 -0.07
C ARG A 88 -17.53 6.63 -0.39
N ALA A 89 -17.69 5.53 -1.13
CA ALA A 89 -19.00 4.96 -1.42
C ALA A 89 -19.59 4.29 -0.16
N VAL A 90 -18.77 3.58 0.61
CA VAL A 90 -19.17 2.95 1.89
C VAL A 90 -19.55 4.01 2.91
N GLU A 91 -18.79 5.10 3.06
CA GLU A 91 -19.13 6.21 3.99
C GLU A 91 -20.49 6.84 3.67
N ARG A 92 -20.90 6.85 2.40
CA ARG A 92 -22.19 7.39 1.97
C ARG A 92 -23.37 6.42 2.13
N ARG A 93 -23.11 5.11 2.36
CA ARG A 93 -24.15 4.12 2.64
C ARG A 93 -24.56 4.20 4.10
N PRO A 94 -25.87 4.09 4.46
CA PRO A 94 -26.27 3.92 5.86
C PRO A 94 -25.55 2.71 6.45
N ARG A 95 -24.89 2.89 7.60
CA ARG A 95 -24.12 1.84 8.27
C ARG A 95 -24.97 0.62 8.55
N ALA A 96 -24.82 -0.44 7.79
CA ALA A 96 -25.02 -1.78 8.29
C ALA A 96 -23.78 -2.12 9.14
N VAL A 97 -24.02 -2.56 10.37
CA VAL A 97 -22.94 -3.02 11.27
C VAL A 97 -22.28 -4.23 10.58
N VAL A 98 -21.09 -4.05 10.07
CA VAL A 98 -20.26 -5.14 9.54
C VAL A 98 -19.31 -5.50 10.66
N ASP A 99 -19.42 -6.72 11.17
CA ASP A 99 -18.43 -7.31 12.07
C ASP A 99 -17.08 -7.37 11.32
N LEU A 100 -16.05 -6.88 11.99
CA LEU A 100 -14.66 -6.93 11.54
C LEU A 100 -14.17 -8.37 11.74
N ASP A 101 -14.42 -9.23 10.74
CA ASP A 101 -13.88 -10.58 10.72
C ASP A 101 -12.45 -10.57 10.11
N ASP A 102 -11.53 -11.07 10.92
CA ASP A 102 -10.21 -11.62 10.62
C ASP A 102 -9.46 -11.09 9.38
N VAL A 103 -8.66 -10.06 9.60
CA VAL A 103 -7.52 -9.77 8.72
C VAL A 103 -6.46 -10.85 8.99
N PRO A 104 -6.16 -11.76 8.04
CA PRO A 104 -5.15 -12.77 8.29
C PRO A 104 -3.81 -12.09 8.59
N ALA A 105 -3.18 -12.48 9.70
CA ALA A 105 -1.79 -12.15 9.95
C ALA A 105 -0.96 -12.58 8.72
N LEU A 106 0.00 -11.77 8.31
CA LEU A 106 1.04 -12.23 7.39
C LEU A 106 1.58 -13.53 7.99
N GLU A 107 1.51 -14.64 7.23
CA GLU A 107 2.12 -15.91 7.65
C GLU A 107 3.61 -15.67 7.90
N VAL A 108 3.97 -15.35 9.12
CA VAL A 108 5.33 -15.37 9.62
C VAL A 108 5.54 -16.77 10.16
N LEU A 109 5.93 -17.67 9.27
CA LEU A 109 6.35 -19.02 9.64
C LEU A 109 7.54 -18.92 10.60
N ASP A 110 7.44 -19.57 11.77
CA ASP A 110 8.50 -19.75 12.78
C ASP A 110 8.96 -18.53 13.60
N ALA A 111 8.04 -17.66 14.03
CA ALA A 111 8.38 -16.63 15.03
C ALA A 111 7.98 -17.08 16.46
N PRO A 112 8.77 -16.76 17.51
CA PRO A 112 8.36 -16.93 18.89
C PRO A 112 7.05 -16.21 19.17
N PHE A 113 6.19 -16.75 20.07
CA PHE A 113 4.86 -16.22 20.38
C PHE A 113 4.84 -14.71 20.70
N GLU A 114 5.81 -14.23 21.49
CA GLU A 114 6.00 -12.81 21.83
C GLU A 114 6.21 -11.93 20.57
N ARG A 115 6.82 -12.48 19.53
CA ARG A 115 7.07 -11.78 18.28
C ARG A 115 5.80 -11.70 17.42
N LEU A 116 4.93 -12.70 17.51
CA LEU A 116 3.61 -12.69 16.83
C LEU A 116 2.70 -11.64 17.47
N GLU A 117 2.63 -11.59 18.81
CA GLU A 117 1.86 -10.55 19.53
C GLU A 117 2.33 -9.13 19.18
N ALA A 118 3.64 -8.92 19.09
CA ALA A 118 4.21 -7.63 18.71
C ALA A 118 3.88 -7.25 17.26
N ILE A 119 3.86 -8.22 16.33
CA ILE A 119 3.46 -8.00 14.95
C ILE A 119 1.97 -7.63 14.86
N ASP A 120 1.11 -8.33 15.59
CA ASP A 120 -0.32 -8.04 15.64
C ASP A 120 -0.60 -6.65 16.21
N ALA A 121 0.12 -6.26 17.26
CA ALA A 121 0.01 -4.91 17.82
C ALA A 121 0.41 -3.83 16.81
N VAL A 122 1.48 -4.04 16.05
CA VAL A 122 1.88 -3.12 14.96
C VAL A 122 0.77 -2.98 13.94
N TRP A 123 0.18 -4.11 13.50
CA TRP A 123 -0.89 -4.05 12.52
C TRP A 123 -2.16 -3.37 13.04
N ARG A 124 -2.57 -3.64 14.28
CA ARG A 124 -3.67 -2.89 14.92
C ARG A 124 -3.41 -1.39 14.95
N ALA A 125 -2.19 -0.98 15.31
CA ALA A 125 -1.80 0.42 15.30
C ALA A 125 -1.84 1.04 13.89
N VAL A 126 -1.40 0.30 12.87
CA VAL A 126 -1.48 0.74 11.45
C VAL A 126 -2.94 0.84 11.00
N GLU A 127 -3.80 -0.10 11.38
CA GLU A 127 -5.23 -0.10 11.04
C GLU A 127 -5.97 1.09 11.64
N ALA A 128 -5.57 1.58 12.79
CA ALA A 128 -6.13 2.77 13.43
C ALA A 128 -5.76 4.09 12.76
N LEU A 129 -4.77 4.11 11.86
CA LEU A 129 -4.39 5.31 11.11
C LEU A 129 -5.52 5.74 10.15
N ASN A 130 -5.65 7.06 9.95
CA ASN A 130 -6.48 7.53 8.85
C ASN A 130 -5.94 7.04 7.50
N VAL A 131 -6.82 6.95 6.50
CA VAL A 131 -6.52 6.35 5.20
C VAL A 131 -5.34 7.01 4.47
N ASP A 132 -5.16 8.31 4.64
CA ASP A 132 -4.09 9.08 3.99
C ASP A 132 -2.70 8.75 4.55
N LEU A 133 -2.59 8.67 5.88
CA LEU A 133 -1.36 8.28 6.57
C LEU A 133 -1.06 6.79 6.31
N LYS A 134 -2.08 5.94 6.44
CA LYS A 134 -1.99 4.50 6.18
C LYS A 134 -1.52 4.21 4.77
N SER A 135 -2.12 4.86 3.76
CA SER A 135 -1.75 4.68 2.36
C SER A 135 -0.28 5.02 2.10
N ALA A 136 0.21 6.16 2.58
CA ALA A 136 1.59 6.57 2.40
C ALA A 136 2.58 5.62 3.10
N LEU A 137 2.27 5.20 4.33
CA LEU A 137 3.07 4.24 5.10
C LEU A 137 3.17 2.88 4.40
N LEU A 138 2.03 2.32 3.96
CA LEU A 138 1.98 1.03 3.28
C LEU A 138 2.74 1.05 1.95
N LEU A 139 2.62 2.12 1.16
CA LEU A 139 3.38 2.27 -0.07
C LEU A 139 4.89 2.32 0.17
N ARG A 140 5.33 2.92 1.29
CA ARG A 140 6.74 3.00 1.65
C ARG A 140 7.27 1.70 2.24
N ASP A 141 6.62 1.18 3.29
CA ASP A 141 7.19 0.16 4.16
C ASP A 141 6.80 -1.27 3.72
N VAL A 142 5.65 -1.44 3.05
CA VAL A 142 5.17 -2.74 2.56
C VAL A 142 5.47 -2.93 1.08
N VAL A 143 5.14 -1.93 0.25
CA VAL A 143 5.33 -1.99 -1.21
C VAL A 143 6.77 -1.63 -1.60
N GLY A 144 7.43 -0.78 -0.82
CA GLY A 144 8.83 -0.37 -1.03
C GLY A 144 9.02 0.72 -2.08
N LEU A 145 8.02 1.57 -2.32
CA LEU A 145 8.17 2.72 -3.22
C LEU A 145 9.07 3.80 -2.61
N SER A 146 9.80 4.50 -3.46
CA SER A 146 10.52 5.71 -3.06
C SER A 146 9.57 6.87 -2.75
N TYR A 147 10.01 7.87 -2.00
CA TYR A 147 9.19 9.05 -1.69
C TYR A 147 8.68 9.76 -2.94
N THR A 148 9.47 9.83 -4.01
CA THR A 148 9.07 10.43 -5.28
C THR A 148 8.00 9.60 -5.97
N GLU A 149 8.15 8.26 -6.00
CA GLU A 149 7.14 7.36 -6.56
C GLU A 149 5.82 7.42 -5.78
N ILE A 150 5.89 7.58 -4.45
CA ILE A 150 4.70 7.76 -3.60
C ILE A 150 4.03 9.11 -3.90
N ALA A 151 4.81 10.17 -4.08
CA ALA A 151 4.29 11.49 -4.45
C ALA A 151 3.49 11.42 -5.76
N ASP A 152 4.05 10.74 -6.77
CA ASP A 152 3.40 10.52 -8.06
C ASP A 152 2.16 9.63 -7.92
N ALA A 153 2.25 8.49 -7.20
CA ALA A 153 1.15 7.56 -7.02
C ALA A 153 -0.03 8.16 -6.22
N LEU A 154 0.25 8.99 -5.22
CA LEU A 154 -0.76 9.65 -4.39
C LEU A 154 -1.20 11.01 -4.95
N GLU A 155 -0.52 11.53 -5.99
CA GLU A 155 -0.77 12.85 -6.60
C GLU A 155 -0.66 14.00 -5.57
N ILE A 156 0.38 13.93 -4.72
CA ILE A 156 0.67 14.92 -3.68
C ILE A 156 2.14 15.37 -3.75
N THR A 157 2.48 16.43 -3.03
CA THR A 157 3.87 16.92 -3.00
C THR A 157 4.79 15.98 -2.23
N LEU A 158 6.08 15.97 -2.57
CA LEU A 158 7.10 15.20 -1.85
C LEU A 158 7.16 15.59 -0.36
N ALA A 159 6.96 16.87 -0.03
CA ALA A 159 6.91 17.34 1.34
C ALA A 159 5.73 16.71 2.10
N THR A 160 4.55 16.62 1.46
CA THR A 160 3.37 15.96 2.03
C THR A 160 3.61 14.48 2.26
N VAL A 161 4.28 13.78 1.34
CA VAL A 161 4.63 12.36 1.51
C VAL A 161 5.51 12.17 2.74
N LYS A 162 6.61 12.96 2.85
CA LYS A 162 7.53 12.89 3.99
C LYS A 162 6.78 13.13 5.31
N TRP A 163 5.93 14.15 5.34
CA TRP A 163 5.12 14.46 6.53
C TRP A 163 4.16 13.31 6.86
N ARG A 164 3.42 12.75 5.87
CA ARG A 164 2.47 11.65 6.11
C ARG A 164 3.18 10.42 6.67
N ILE A 165 4.33 10.04 6.12
CA ILE A 165 5.08 8.87 6.58
C ILE A 165 5.65 9.11 7.99
N TYR A 166 6.22 10.29 8.24
CA TYR A 166 6.69 10.65 9.57
C TYR A 166 5.55 10.60 10.61
N LYS A 167 4.42 11.25 10.30
CA LYS A 167 3.26 11.28 11.20
C LYS A 167 2.66 9.89 11.41
N ALA A 168 2.56 9.07 10.37
CA ALA A 168 2.09 7.70 10.48
C ALA A 168 2.96 6.86 11.43
N ARG A 169 4.29 6.96 11.29
CA ARG A 169 5.24 6.25 12.16
C ARG A 169 5.16 6.74 13.60
N GLU A 170 5.04 8.05 13.80
CA GLU A 170 4.83 8.63 15.14
C GLU A 170 3.57 8.09 15.80
N ASP A 171 2.43 8.11 15.09
CA ASP A 171 1.15 7.63 15.62
C ASP A 171 1.18 6.14 15.96
N VAL A 172 1.82 5.31 15.11
CA VAL A 172 2.05 3.89 15.38
C VAL A 172 2.92 3.70 16.63
N GLN A 173 4.02 4.42 16.75
CA GLN A 173 4.90 4.34 17.93
C GLN A 173 4.17 4.72 19.22
N LEU A 174 3.36 5.78 19.18
CA LEU A 174 2.54 6.21 20.31
C LEU A 174 1.49 5.16 20.71
N ALA A 175 0.86 4.51 19.73
CA ALA A 175 -0.09 3.43 19.99
C ALA A 175 0.60 2.24 20.67
N LEU A 176 1.74 1.80 20.15
CA LEU A 176 2.52 0.69 20.71
C LEU A 176 3.05 0.99 22.10
N ALA A 177 3.52 2.22 22.36
CA ALA A 177 3.97 2.63 23.67
C ALA A 177 2.86 2.56 24.74
N ARG A 178 1.59 2.83 24.36
CA ARG A 178 0.43 2.67 25.25
C ARG A 178 0.16 1.21 25.61
N GLU A 179 0.51 0.27 24.74
CA GLU A 179 0.43 -1.17 24.98
C GLU A 179 1.71 -1.73 25.68
N GLY A 180 2.66 -0.86 26.07
CA GLY A 180 3.92 -1.26 26.71
C GLY A 180 4.96 -1.84 25.75
N ILE A 181 4.72 -1.74 24.44
CA ILE A 181 5.62 -2.26 23.41
C ILE A 181 6.51 -1.12 22.92
N THR A 182 7.81 -1.21 23.20
CA THR A 182 8.81 -0.24 22.74
C THR A 182 9.64 -0.84 21.62
N PHE A 183 9.52 -0.30 20.41
CA PHE A 183 10.45 -0.58 19.32
C PHE A 183 11.52 0.50 19.27
N TYR A 184 12.78 0.12 19.34
CA TYR A 184 13.86 1.00 18.91
C TYR A 184 13.79 1.08 17.39
N ALA A 185 13.18 2.15 16.87
CA ALA A 185 13.29 2.46 15.46
C ALA A 185 14.77 2.72 15.16
N ALA A 186 15.39 1.87 14.35
CA ALA A 186 16.66 2.21 13.74
C ALA A 186 16.41 3.50 12.93
N SER A 187 16.95 4.60 13.42
CA SER A 187 16.92 5.90 12.74
C SER A 187 17.60 5.74 11.39
N GLU A 188 16.82 5.81 10.30
CA GLU A 188 17.39 5.96 8.95
C GLU A 188 18.22 7.27 8.91
N PRO A 189 19.45 7.24 8.38
CA PRO A 189 20.38 8.38 8.42
C PRO A 189 20.13 9.46 7.36
N ASP A 190 18.89 9.71 6.93
CA ASP A 190 18.58 10.68 5.85
C ASP A 190 17.81 11.92 6.31
N ALA A 191 17.96 12.33 7.57
CA ALA A 191 17.42 13.59 8.06
C ALA A 191 18.52 14.60 8.35
N VAL A 192 19.31 14.98 7.35
CA VAL A 192 20.08 16.23 7.43
C VAL A 192 19.17 17.37 6.98
N VAL A 193 18.36 17.88 7.89
CA VAL A 193 17.81 19.23 7.77
C VAL A 193 18.81 20.17 8.40
N THR A 194 19.66 20.76 7.59
CA THR A 194 20.45 21.93 8.01
C THR A 194 19.52 23.13 8.05
N PRO A 195 19.33 23.81 9.19
CA PRO A 195 18.62 25.06 9.18
C PRO A 195 19.50 26.11 8.50
N ALA A 196 18.94 26.77 7.49
CA ALA A 196 19.55 27.96 6.92
C ALA A 196 19.55 29.07 7.97
N VAL A 197 20.72 29.64 8.18
CA VAL A 197 20.97 30.90 8.91
C VAL A 197 20.42 32.06 8.10
#